data_5d3619f307d1467ce774b8c485a782d9
#
_entry.id   5d3619f307d1467ce774b8c485a782d9
#
_cell.length_a   1.000
_cell.length_b   1.000
_cell.length_c   1.000
_cell.angle_alpha   90.00
_cell.angle_beta   90.00
_cell.angle_gamma   90.00
#
_symmetry.space_group_name_H-M   'P 1'
#
loop_
_entity.id
_entity.type
_entity.pdbx_description
1 polymer ?
#
loop_
_entity_poly.entity_id
_entity_poly.type
_entity_poly.pdbx_seq_one_letter_code
_entity_poly.pdbx_strand_id
1 'polypeptide(L)'
;VGTNEETGWADMDYYFEHCELPLPDFGFSPDAEFPIINGEKGNITEYLHFAGKNDGEVVLHSFKAGLAENMVPESATAIISGAKDLQTALEKFVAEHASKNLRFDLEESDGKATITLYGKSAHGAMPEKGVNGATYLTLFLNQFNFADGAAAFIKVGAEKLLEDHEGEKLGTA
;
A
#
# COMPACT_ATOMS: atom_id res chain seq x y z
N VAL A 1 19.34 11.89 22.25
CA VAL A 1 18.82 10.75 21.46
C VAL A 1 17.57 11.21 20.76
N GLY A 2 17.53 11.11 19.45
CA GLY A 2 16.32 11.38 18.64
C GLY A 2 15.30 10.26 18.79
N THR A 3 14.03 10.58 18.63
CA THR A 3 12.90 9.64 18.78
C THR A 3 11.92 9.68 17.62
N ASN A 4 12.20 10.49 16.59
CA ASN A 4 11.27 10.76 15.48
C ASN A 4 11.93 10.55 14.11
N GLU A 5 12.89 9.64 14.01
CA GLU A 5 13.62 9.35 12.78
C GLU A 5 12.67 8.87 11.67
N GLU A 6 11.79 7.91 11.99
CA GLU A 6 10.86 7.28 11.04
C GLU A 6 9.72 8.21 10.56
N THR A 7 9.56 9.38 11.15
CA THR A 7 8.41 10.26 10.90
C THR A 7 8.78 11.73 10.67
N GLY A 8 10.02 12.02 10.26
CA GLY A 8 10.42 13.32 9.73
C GLY A 8 11.29 14.19 10.61
N TRP A 9 11.96 13.64 11.63
CA TRP A 9 13.00 14.33 12.42
C TRP A 9 12.55 15.58 13.20
N ALA A 10 11.27 15.75 13.48
CA ALA A 10 10.75 16.94 14.17
C ALA A 10 11.38 17.18 15.55
N ASP A 11 11.87 16.16 16.21
CA ASP A 11 12.60 16.25 17.46
C ASP A 11 14.00 16.85 17.28
N MET A 12 14.64 16.59 16.16
CA MET A 12 15.94 17.19 15.81
C MET A 12 15.76 18.65 15.41
N ASP A 13 14.73 18.98 14.63
CA ASP A 13 14.38 20.36 14.31
C ASP A 13 14.10 21.16 15.59
N TYR A 14 13.32 20.59 16.51
CA TYR A 14 13.06 21.20 17.83
C TYR A 14 14.35 21.42 18.63
N TYR A 15 15.28 20.44 18.63
CA TYR A 15 16.57 20.56 19.30
C TYR A 15 17.39 21.72 18.74
N PHE A 16 17.51 21.85 17.43
CA PHE A 16 18.32 22.89 16.81
C PHE A 16 17.70 24.29 16.90
N GLU A 17 16.37 24.38 16.90
CA GLU A 17 15.68 25.65 16.88
C GLU A 17 15.35 26.20 18.28
N HIS A 18 15.14 25.34 19.27
CA HIS A 18 14.56 25.71 20.55
C HIS A 18 15.41 25.33 21.79
N CYS A 19 16.33 24.37 21.64
CA CYS A 19 17.21 24.01 22.74
C CYS A 19 18.50 24.82 22.65
N GLU A 20 18.72 25.76 23.58
CA GLU A 20 19.96 26.57 23.69
C GLU A 20 21.16 25.70 24.16
N LEU A 21 21.30 24.49 23.60
CA LEU A 21 22.37 23.57 23.88
C LEU A 21 23.45 23.66 22.78
N PRO A 22 24.73 23.42 23.11
CA PRO A 22 25.76 23.40 22.09
C PRO A 22 25.51 22.26 21.09
N LEU A 23 25.84 22.52 19.83
CA LEU A 23 25.82 21.45 18.81
C LEU A 23 26.82 20.37 19.18
N PRO A 24 26.51 19.10 18.94
CA PRO A 24 27.44 18.00 19.19
C PRO A 24 28.66 18.10 18.24
N ASP A 25 29.84 17.86 18.76
CA ASP A 25 31.07 17.84 17.95
C ASP A 25 31.11 16.63 16.99
N PHE A 26 30.47 15.54 17.36
CA PHE A 26 30.29 14.35 16.51
C PHE A 26 29.09 13.54 16.97
N GLY A 27 28.60 12.67 16.07
CA GLY A 27 27.51 11.74 16.33
C GLY A 27 27.69 10.45 15.55
N PHE A 28 26.92 9.45 15.87
CA PHE A 28 26.78 8.22 15.08
C PHE A 28 25.34 7.73 15.15
N SER A 29 24.91 7.08 14.07
CA SER A 29 23.61 6.41 14.00
C SER A 29 23.86 4.89 14.01
N PRO A 30 23.41 4.17 15.03
CA PRO A 30 23.55 2.71 15.09
C PRO A 30 22.41 2.00 14.37
N ASP A 31 21.93 2.59 13.31
CA ASP A 31 20.89 2.04 12.45
C ASP A 31 21.46 1.07 11.41
N ALA A 32 20.56 0.28 10.78
CA ALA A 32 20.87 -0.72 9.76
C ALA A 32 21.70 -1.92 10.24
N GLU A 33 22.24 -2.70 9.31
CA GLU A 33 22.90 -3.95 9.60
C GLU A 33 24.40 -3.77 9.91
N PHE A 34 24.89 -4.63 10.80
CA PHE A 34 26.30 -4.66 11.18
C PHE A 34 27.10 -5.58 10.21
N PRO A 35 28.39 -5.35 9.89
CA PRO A 35 29.28 -4.37 10.54
C PRO A 35 29.36 -3.01 9.85
N ILE A 36 29.11 -2.91 8.57
CA ILE A 36 29.24 -1.67 7.80
C ILE A 36 28.24 -1.68 6.63
N ILE A 37 27.49 -0.61 6.48
CA ILE A 37 26.67 -0.33 5.31
C ILE A 37 27.42 0.68 4.43
N ASN A 38 27.63 0.32 3.17
CA ASN A 38 28.34 1.16 2.19
C ASN A 38 27.43 1.72 1.10
N GLY A 39 26.12 1.49 1.19
CA GLY A 39 25.12 2.00 0.27
C GLY A 39 23.72 1.69 0.76
N GLU A 40 22.79 2.54 0.44
CA GLU A 40 21.37 2.42 0.79
C GLU A 40 20.49 2.65 -0.43
N LYS A 41 19.28 2.07 -0.42
CA LYS A 41 18.27 2.35 -1.44
C LYS A 41 17.73 3.76 -1.25
N GLY A 42 17.57 4.51 -2.34
CA GLY A 42 16.85 5.77 -2.34
C GLY A 42 15.35 5.55 -2.12
N ASN A 43 14.68 6.60 -1.65
CA ASN A 43 13.23 6.61 -1.48
C ASN A 43 12.62 7.69 -2.37
N ILE A 44 11.60 7.32 -3.15
CA ILE A 44 10.80 8.24 -3.96
C ILE A 44 9.33 7.95 -3.67
N THR A 45 8.60 8.98 -3.23
CA THR A 45 7.15 8.91 -3.04
C THR A 45 6.45 9.62 -4.20
N GLU A 46 5.64 8.89 -4.94
CA GLU A 46 4.88 9.37 -6.08
C GLU A 46 3.38 9.43 -5.78
N TYR A 47 2.76 10.57 -6.05
CA TYR A 47 1.32 10.78 -5.88
C TYR A 47 0.59 10.74 -7.22
N LEU A 48 -0.14 9.66 -7.49
CA LEU A 48 -0.92 9.48 -8.71
C LEU A 48 -2.38 9.88 -8.50
N HIS A 49 -2.88 10.78 -9.33
CA HIS A 49 -4.26 11.23 -9.30
C HIS A 49 -5.04 10.69 -10.49
N PHE A 50 -6.10 9.92 -10.23
CA PHE A 50 -6.98 9.36 -11.24
C PHE A 50 -8.26 10.20 -11.30
N ALA A 51 -8.47 10.90 -12.41
CA ALA A 51 -9.66 11.70 -12.66
C ALA A 51 -10.64 10.94 -13.56
N GLY A 52 -11.93 11.25 -13.44
CA GLY A 52 -12.98 10.68 -14.28
C GLY A 52 -14.30 10.58 -13.52
N LYS A 53 -15.35 10.20 -14.25
CA LYS A 53 -16.63 9.87 -13.66
C LYS A 53 -16.56 8.47 -13.04
N ASN A 54 -17.40 8.24 -12.04
CA ASN A 54 -17.50 6.94 -11.37
C ASN A 54 -18.96 6.45 -11.51
N ASP A 55 -19.40 6.31 -12.76
CA ASP A 55 -20.77 6.00 -13.16
C ASP A 55 -20.89 4.66 -13.93
N GLY A 56 -19.95 3.75 -13.72
CA GLY A 56 -19.98 2.41 -14.27
C GLY A 56 -21.08 1.50 -13.67
N GLU A 57 -21.16 0.27 -14.16
CA GLU A 57 -22.04 -0.77 -13.62
C GLU A 57 -21.71 -1.05 -12.15
N VAL A 58 -20.40 -1.09 -11.84
CA VAL A 58 -19.89 -1.15 -10.48
C VAL A 58 -19.25 0.20 -10.13
N VAL A 59 -19.59 0.72 -8.97
CA VAL A 59 -19.12 2.02 -8.47
C VAL A 59 -18.16 1.82 -7.31
N LEU A 60 -16.99 2.43 -7.37
CA LEU A 60 -16.02 2.47 -6.27
C LEU A 60 -16.26 3.72 -5.41
N HIS A 61 -16.77 3.55 -4.19
CA HIS A 61 -17.03 4.65 -3.26
C HIS A 61 -15.80 5.03 -2.43
N SER A 62 -14.96 4.06 -2.09
CA SER A 62 -13.76 4.27 -1.28
C SER A 62 -12.77 3.15 -1.53
N PHE A 63 -11.47 3.49 -1.46
CA PHE A 63 -10.37 2.54 -1.38
C PHE A 63 -9.36 3.08 -0.38
N LYS A 64 -8.99 2.27 0.61
CA LYS A 64 -7.99 2.64 1.63
C LYS A 64 -7.04 1.50 1.87
N ALA A 65 -5.75 1.79 1.95
CA ALA A 65 -4.73 0.79 2.23
C ALA A 65 -3.47 1.46 2.81
N GLY A 66 -2.66 0.67 3.52
CA GLY A 66 -1.39 1.10 4.07
C GLY A 66 -1.52 2.00 5.30
N LEU A 67 -0.50 1.97 6.14
CA LEU A 67 -0.39 2.81 7.34
C LEU A 67 0.82 3.76 7.25
N ALA A 68 1.86 3.37 6.51
CA ALA A 68 3.08 4.14 6.33
C ALA A 68 3.61 3.95 4.91
N GLU A 69 4.27 4.96 4.37
CA GLU A 69 4.76 4.99 2.98
C GLU A 69 5.91 3.99 2.74
N ASN A 70 6.67 3.66 3.78
CA ASN A 70 7.77 2.72 3.74
C ASN A 70 7.39 1.26 4.07
N MET A 71 6.08 0.94 4.09
CA MET A 71 5.58 -0.39 4.44
C MET A 71 4.68 -0.97 3.34
N VAL A 72 4.85 -2.25 3.06
CA VAL A 72 3.91 -3.02 2.23
C VAL A 72 2.56 -3.07 2.96
N PRO A 73 1.45 -2.63 2.33
CA PRO A 73 0.12 -2.67 2.93
C PRO A 73 -0.30 -4.09 3.33
N GLU A 74 -0.47 -4.32 4.62
CA GLU A 74 -0.98 -5.60 5.13
C GLU A 74 -2.44 -5.82 4.74
N SER A 75 -3.22 -4.75 4.71
CA SER A 75 -4.64 -4.82 4.38
C SER A 75 -5.07 -3.67 3.48
N ALA A 76 -6.15 -3.90 2.76
CA ALA A 76 -6.84 -2.89 1.99
C ALA A 76 -8.34 -3.06 2.11
N THR A 77 -9.07 -1.95 2.17
CA THR A 77 -10.53 -1.93 2.24
C THR A 77 -11.09 -1.14 1.07
N ALA A 78 -12.03 -1.73 0.35
CA ALA A 78 -12.80 -1.08 -0.70
C ALA A 78 -14.29 -1.07 -0.33
N ILE A 79 -14.99 0.03 -0.63
CA ILE A 79 -16.44 0.13 -0.56
C ILE A 79 -16.95 0.26 -1.99
N ILE A 80 -17.75 -0.69 -2.43
CA ILE A 80 -18.30 -0.74 -3.79
C ILE A 80 -19.81 -0.93 -3.78
N SER A 81 -20.47 -0.64 -4.91
CA SER A 81 -21.87 -1.00 -5.16
C SER A 81 -22.05 -1.50 -6.58
N GLY A 82 -23.15 -2.22 -6.85
CA GLY A 82 -23.50 -2.75 -8.17
C GLY A 82 -22.93 -4.14 -8.48
N ALA A 83 -21.91 -4.60 -7.77
CA ALA A 83 -21.39 -5.96 -7.93
C ALA A 83 -22.31 -7.00 -7.27
N LYS A 84 -22.29 -8.23 -7.79
CA LYS A 84 -23.09 -9.36 -7.31
C LYS A 84 -22.21 -10.56 -7.00
N ASP A 85 -22.74 -11.49 -6.21
CA ASP A 85 -22.08 -12.77 -5.89
C ASP A 85 -20.67 -12.62 -5.27
N LEU A 86 -20.43 -11.53 -4.54
CA LEU A 86 -19.13 -11.16 -4.02
C LEU A 86 -18.55 -12.21 -3.09
N GLN A 87 -19.36 -12.84 -2.23
CA GLN A 87 -18.88 -13.88 -1.32
C GLN A 87 -18.23 -15.04 -2.08
N THR A 88 -18.95 -15.58 -3.06
CA THR A 88 -18.45 -16.69 -3.88
C THR A 88 -17.22 -16.28 -4.71
N ALA A 89 -17.22 -15.06 -5.26
CA ALA A 89 -16.11 -14.55 -6.03
C ALA A 89 -14.84 -14.37 -5.17
N LEU A 90 -14.97 -13.86 -3.94
CA LEU A 90 -13.86 -13.72 -2.98
C LEU A 90 -13.32 -15.07 -2.52
N GLU A 91 -14.20 -16.03 -2.18
CA GLU A 91 -13.79 -17.38 -1.81
C GLU A 91 -12.98 -18.06 -2.92
N LYS A 92 -13.45 -17.95 -4.16
CA LYS A 92 -12.74 -18.46 -5.33
C LYS A 92 -11.39 -17.75 -5.52
N PHE A 93 -11.38 -16.42 -5.45
CA PHE A 93 -10.16 -15.61 -5.60
C PHE A 93 -9.09 -16.00 -4.57
N VAL A 94 -9.46 -16.11 -3.29
CA VAL A 94 -8.53 -16.52 -2.23
C VAL A 94 -8.04 -17.93 -2.44
N ALA A 95 -8.88 -18.86 -2.89
CA ALA A 95 -8.48 -20.22 -3.21
C ALA A 95 -7.50 -20.30 -4.39
N GLU A 96 -7.70 -19.50 -5.44
CA GLU A 96 -6.78 -19.40 -6.58
C GLU A 96 -5.41 -18.83 -6.18
N HIS A 97 -5.36 -18.03 -5.12
CA HIS A 97 -4.15 -17.43 -4.57
C HIS A 97 -3.73 -18.04 -3.21
N ALA A 98 -4.00 -19.33 -3.00
CA ALA A 98 -3.76 -20.01 -1.73
C ALA A 98 -2.31 -19.88 -1.21
N SER A 99 -1.31 -19.85 -2.11
CA SER A 99 0.11 -19.68 -1.75
C SER A 99 0.43 -18.33 -1.09
N LYS A 100 -0.45 -17.33 -1.26
CA LYS A 100 -0.29 -15.98 -0.67
C LYS A 100 -0.95 -15.87 0.71
N ASN A 101 -1.68 -16.89 1.17
CA ASN A 101 -2.40 -16.90 2.45
C ASN A 101 -3.33 -15.69 2.64
N LEU A 102 -3.97 -15.24 1.57
CA LEU A 102 -4.93 -14.15 1.61
C LEU A 102 -6.14 -14.52 2.46
N ARG A 103 -6.70 -13.54 3.15
CA ARG A 103 -7.97 -13.63 3.89
C ARG A 103 -8.83 -12.44 3.52
N PHE A 104 -10.12 -12.53 3.71
CA PHE A 104 -11.03 -11.42 3.48
C PHE A 104 -12.13 -11.34 4.52
N ASP A 105 -12.67 -10.15 4.70
CA ASP A 105 -13.94 -9.87 5.33
C ASP A 105 -14.84 -9.19 4.30
N LEU A 106 -16.14 -9.54 4.31
CA LEU A 106 -17.16 -8.95 3.48
C LEU A 106 -18.36 -8.54 4.34
N GLU A 107 -18.74 -7.29 4.25
CA GLU A 107 -19.94 -6.75 4.87
C GLU A 107 -20.82 -6.10 3.80
N GLU A 108 -22.08 -6.49 3.73
CA GLU A 108 -23.06 -5.93 2.78
C GLU A 108 -24.16 -5.20 3.55
N SER A 109 -24.32 -3.90 3.27
CA SER A 109 -25.35 -3.05 3.88
C SER A 109 -25.72 -1.91 2.94
N ASP A 110 -27.01 -1.57 2.91
CA ASP A 110 -27.55 -0.42 2.17
C ASP A 110 -27.14 -0.39 0.68
N GLY A 111 -27.09 -1.55 0.04
CA GLY A 111 -26.73 -1.68 -1.38
C GLY A 111 -25.24 -1.48 -1.66
N LYS A 112 -24.41 -1.43 -0.63
CA LYS A 112 -22.96 -1.36 -0.72
C LYS A 112 -22.32 -2.59 -0.11
N ALA A 113 -21.15 -2.93 -0.62
CA ALA A 113 -20.29 -3.96 -0.06
C ALA A 113 -19.00 -3.32 0.41
N THR A 114 -18.60 -3.61 1.65
CA THR A 114 -17.30 -3.30 2.20
C THR A 114 -16.47 -4.57 2.17
N ILE A 115 -15.39 -4.56 1.40
CA ILE A 115 -14.48 -5.68 1.23
C ILE A 115 -13.16 -5.28 1.88
N THR A 116 -12.68 -6.06 2.84
CA THR A 116 -11.33 -5.92 3.37
C THR A 116 -10.53 -7.16 2.99
N LEU A 117 -9.42 -6.99 2.29
CA LEU A 117 -8.50 -8.06 1.92
C LEU A 117 -7.22 -7.93 2.75
N TYR A 118 -6.79 -9.05 3.32
CA TYR A 118 -5.60 -9.15 4.15
C TYR A 118 -4.51 -9.92 3.43
N GLY A 119 -3.33 -9.35 3.40
CA GLY A 119 -2.08 -9.96 2.98
C GLY A 119 -1.09 -10.06 4.13
N LYS A 120 0.12 -9.55 3.94
CA LYS A 120 1.21 -9.57 4.93
C LYS A 120 2.08 -8.33 4.80
N SER A 121 2.30 -7.62 5.88
CA SER A 121 3.21 -6.47 5.91
C SER A 121 4.67 -6.89 5.75
N ALA A 122 5.47 -6.00 5.17
CA ALA A 122 6.92 -6.04 5.12
C ALA A 122 7.47 -4.62 4.98
N HIS A 123 8.75 -4.44 5.25
CA HIS A 123 9.42 -3.16 5.00
C HIS A 123 9.50 -2.91 3.48
N GLY A 124 9.29 -1.66 3.03
CA GLY A 124 9.30 -1.29 1.63
C GLY A 124 10.63 -1.57 0.90
N ALA A 125 11.75 -1.64 1.63
CA ALA A 125 13.04 -2.04 1.08
C ALA A 125 13.14 -3.54 0.72
N MET A 126 12.24 -4.39 1.24
CA MET A 126 12.18 -5.83 1.02
C MET A 126 10.73 -6.28 0.73
N PRO A 127 10.11 -5.74 -0.32
CA PRO A 127 8.69 -5.95 -0.60
C PRO A 127 8.34 -7.41 -0.89
N GLU A 128 9.28 -8.20 -1.38
CA GLU A 128 9.14 -9.63 -1.67
C GLU A 128 8.85 -10.48 -0.40
N LYS A 129 9.14 -9.96 0.79
CA LYS A 129 8.83 -10.61 2.08
C LYS A 129 7.39 -10.40 2.54
N GLY A 130 6.68 -9.48 1.88
CA GLY A 130 5.28 -9.14 2.13
C GLY A 130 4.34 -9.75 1.11
N VAL A 131 3.04 -9.50 1.35
CA VAL A 131 1.95 -9.74 0.39
C VAL A 131 1.06 -8.50 0.42
N ASN A 132 1.12 -7.71 -0.63
CA ASN A 132 0.47 -6.41 -0.68
C ASN A 132 -1.05 -6.53 -0.82
N GLY A 133 -1.78 -6.36 0.29
CA GLY A 133 -3.24 -6.44 0.32
C GLY A 133 -3.93 -5.45 -0.63
N ALA A 134 -3.31 -4.29 -0.89
CA ALA A 134 -3.87 -3.30 -1.81
C ALA A 134 -3.83 -3.77 -3.26
N THR A 135 -2.70 -4.26 -3.74
CA THR A 135 -2.57 -4.72 -5.13
C THR A 135 -3.39 -5.99 -5.39
N TYR A 136 -3.49 -6.88 -4.40
CA TYR A 136 -4.38 -8.06 -4.51
C TYR A 136 -5.86 -7.66 -4.47
N LEU A 137 -6.25 -6.65 -3.68
CA LEU A 137 -7.63 -6.15 -3.73
C LEU A 137 -7.92 -5.48 -5.09
N THR A 138 -7.00 -4.72 -5.66
CA THR A 138 -7.20 -4.18 -7.02
C THR A 138 -7.26 -5.29 -8.07
N LEU A 139 -6.47 -6.37 -7.94
CA LEU A 139 -6.58 -7.55 -8.81
C LEU A 139 -7.98 -8.20 -8.72
N PHE A 140 -8.51 -8.36 -7.51
CA PHE A 140 -9.88 -8.85 -7.32
C PHE A 140 -10.90 -7.91 -7.98
N LEU A 141 -10.79 -6.61 -7.73
CA LEU A 141 -11.72 -5.62 -8.27
C LEU A 141 -11.64 -5.49 -9.80
N ASN A 142 -10.50 -5.78 -10.41
CA ASN A 142 -10.31 -5.72 -11.87
C ASN A 142 -11.17 -6.74 -12.66
N GLN A 143 -11.85 -7.65 -11.97
CA GLN A 143 -12.83 -8.58 -12.57
C GLN A 143 -14.18 -7.92 -12.85
N PHE A 144 -14.43 -6.72 -12.32
CA PHE A 144 -15.71 -6.02 -12.42
C PHE A 144 -15.61 -4.82 -13.37
N ASN A 145 -16.76 -4.40 -13.89
CA ASN A 145 -16.85 -3.31 -14.87
C ASN A 145 -16.99 -1.95 -14.17
N PHE A 146 -15.87 -1.36 -13.83
CA PHE A 146 -15.78 0.03 -13.35
C PHE A 146 -15.63 1.00 -14.51
N ALA A 147 -15.95 2.28 -14.30
CA ALA A 147 -15.77 3.33 -15.30
C ALA A 147 -14.60 4.27 -14.97
N ASP A 148 -14.06 4.89 -16.01
CA ASP A 148 -13.10 6.01 -16.00
C ASP A 148 -11.99 5.91 -14.95
N GLY A 149 -11.93 6.87 -14.01
CA GLY A 149 -10.86 6.98 -13.03
C GLY A 149 -10.77 5.79 -12.08
N ALA A 150 -11.89 5.18 -11.69
CA ALA A 150 -11.91 3.98 -10.87
C ALA A 150 -11.31 2.79 -11.62
N ALA A 151 -11.68 2.59 -12.88
CA ALA A 151 -11.11 1.54 -13.74
C ALA A 151 -9.60 1.74 -13.94
N ALA A 152 -9.17 2.98 -14.21
CA ALA A 152 -7.75 3.30 -14.39
C ALA A 152 -6.92 3.04 -13.11
N PHE A 153 -7.42 3.45 -11.95
CA PHE A 153 -6.81 3.18 -10.66
C PHE A 153 -6.66 1.69 -10.39
N ILE A 154 -7.77 0.94 -10.52
CA ILE A 154 -7.79 -0.51 -10.29
C ILE A 154 -6.82 -1.22 -11.23
N LYS A 155 -6.81 -0.84 -12.51
CA LYS A 155 -5.94 -1.42 -13.53
C LYS A 155 -4.45 -1.19 -13.23
N VAL A 156 -4.07 0.01 -12.79
CA VAL A 156 -2.69 0.30 -12.40
C VAL A 156 -2.27 -0.61 -11.24
N GLY A 157 -3.08 -0.72 -10.18
CA GLY A 157 -2.78 -1.60 -9.06
C GLY A 157 -2.66 -3.07 -9.45
N ALA A 158 -3.58 -3.57 -10.28
CA ALA A 158 -3.65 -4.96 -10.69
C ALA A 158 -2.58 -5.38 -11.72
N GLU A 159 -2.26 -4.50 -12.68
CA GLU A 159 -1.40 -4.86 -13.81
C GLU A 159 0.03 -4.34 -13.67
N LYS A 160 0.21 -3.17 -13.02
CA LYS A 160 1.51 -2.50 -12.94
C LYS A 160 2.20 -2.68 -11.61
N LEU A 161 1.45 -2.71 -10.51
CA LEU A 161 2.03 -2.75 -9.17
C LEU A 161 2.03 -4.14 -8.53
N LEU A 162 1.15 -5.03 -8.99
CA LEU A 162 1.04 -6.38 -8.43
C LEU A 162 2.33 -7.19 -8.67
N GLU A 163 2.98 -7.60 -7.58
CA GLU A 163 4.22 -8.41 -7.58
C GLU A 163 5.36 -7.78 -8.42
N ASP A 164 5.37 -6.46 -8.56
CA ASP A 164 6.43 -5.73 -9.24
C ASP A 164 7.41 -5.15 -8.22
N HIS A 165 8.28 -6.00 -7.69
CA HIS A 165 9.21 -5.66 -6.62
C HIS A 165 10.43 -4.87 -7.11
N GLU A 166 10.72 -4.90 -8.41
CA GLU A 166 11.88 -4.26 -9.02
C GLU A 166 11.51 -3.08 -9.94
N GLY A 167 10.22 -2.79 -10.12
CA GLY A 167 9.75 -1.71 -10.99
C GLY A 167 9.81 -2.01 -12.49
N GLU A 168 9.93 -3.27 -12.88
CA GLU A 168 10.02 -3.70 -14.29
C GLU A 168 8.77 -3.31 -15.09
N LYS A 169 7.58 -3.53 -14.52
CA LYS A 169 6.30 -3.19 -15.18
C LYS A 169 6.05 -1.69 -15.30
N LEU A 170 6.73 -0.90 -14.46
CA LEU A 170 6.72 0.56 -14.51
C LEU A 170 7.82 1.10 -15.44
N GLY A 171 8.83 0.29 -15.79
CA GLY A 171 9.99 0.70 -16.57
C GLY A 171 10.99 1.53 -15.78
N THR A 172 11.08 1.30 -14.47
CA THR A 172 11.99 1.98 -13.53
C THR A 172 13.14 1.09 -13.06
N ALA A 173 13.16 -0.17 -13.50
CA ALA A 173 14.22 -1.13 -13.19
C ALA A 173 15.48 -0.90 -14.04
#